data_f127b1520468e918a8f9fee5b118c898
#
_entry.id   f127b1520468e918a8f9fee5b118c898
#
_cell.length_a   1.000
_cell.length_b   1.000
_cell.length_c   1.000
_cell.angle_alpha   90.00
_cell.angle_beta   90.00
_cell.angle_gamma   90.00
#
_symmetry.space_group_name_H-M   'P 1'
#
loop_
_entity.id
_entity.type
_entity.pdbx_description
1 polymer ?
#
loop_
_entity_poly.entity_id
_entity_poly.type
_entity_poly.pdbx_seq_one_letter_code
_entity_poly.pdbx_strand_id
1 'polypeptide(L)'
;EWVPSNFTRLGGFFNGLLEKKKIVYAEIVFDSAFYYDVSGIYPEATAFALTGEHTKYLTALLNSQLLTFIFRAFYAGGDLRGDTFRYKKVFLQNLPVVRPNGVVALALEALVDHIQTAKLKDQKLQSTYFEQLIDGLVYEFYFPDEIKTAGKEILPHLGELKPITDDMSEAEKLAVIQREFDRLYDP
;
A
#
# COMPACT_ATOMS: atom_id res chain seq x y z
N GLU A 1 8.80 -18.76 -0.92
CA GLU A 1 9.57 -17.53 -1.23
C GLU A 1 8.83 -16.75 -2.29
N TRP A 2 8.13 -15.70 -1.88
CA TRP A 2 7.49 -14.80 -2.82
C TRP A 2 8.52 -13.73 -3.21
N VAL A 3 9.09 -13.86 -4.40
CA VAL A 3 9.92 -12.83 -5.01
C VAL A 3 9.08 -12.16 -6.08
N PRO A 4 8.85 -10.84 -6.03
CA PRO A 4 8.22 -10.13 -7.14
C PRO A 4 9.09 -10.31 -8.38
N SER A 5 8.66 -11.16 -9.31
CA SER A 5 9.50 -11.61 -10.44
C SER A 5 9.71 -10.54 -11.53
N ASN A 6 8.98 -9.40 -11.47
CA ASN A 6 8.95 -8.47 -12.59
C ASN A 6 9.09 -7.01 -12.17
N PHE A 7 10.27 -6.64 -11.67
CA PHE A 7 10.68 -5.24 -11.62
C PHE A 7 11.26 -4.83 -12.98
N THR A 8 10.60 -3.96 -13.70
CA THR A 8 11.10 -3.47 -14.97
C THR A 8 11.29 -1.96 -14.93
N ARG A 9 12.52 -1.50 -15.20
CA ARG A 9 12.77 -0.10 -15.50
C ARG A 9 12.20 0.17 -16.89
N LEU A 10 11.27 1.10 -17.01
CA LEU A 10 10.64 1.43 -18.28
C LEU A 10 11.53 2.32 -19.11
N GLY A 11 12.33 1.69 -19.95
CA GLY A 11 13.02 2.29 -21.07
C GLY A 11 12.77 1.44 -22.29
N GLY A 12 11.67 1.71 -23.03
CA GLY A 12 11.38 1.07 -24.32
C GLY A 12 10.30 0.01 -24.30
N PHE A 13 9.37 0.11 -25.22
CA PHE A 13 8.39 -0.87 -25.76
C PHE A 13 7.92 -2.02 -24.85
N PHE A 14 7.02 -1.73 -23.92
CA PHE A 14 6.23 -2.76 -23.23
C PHE A 14 4.73 -2.49 -23.45
N ASN A 15 4.26 -2.63 -24.67
CA ASN A 15 2.83 -2.68 -24.96
C ASN A 15 2.19 -3.84 -24.20
N GLY A 16 1.18 -3.57 -23.39
CA GLY A 16 0.37 -4.54 -22.66
C GLY A 16 0.74 -4.78 -21.19
N LEU A 17 1.97 -4.53 -20.74
CA LEU A 17 2.32 -4.61 -19.30
C LEU A 17 1.87 -3.36 -18.53
N LEU A 18 1.85 -2.20 -19.18
CA LEU A 18 1.47 -0.93 -18.58
C LEU A 18 -0.04 -0.73 -18.52
N GLU A 19 -0.79 -1.48 -19.30
CA GLU A 19 -2.26 -1.49 -19.28
C GLU A 19 -2.83 -2.34 -18.14
N LYS A 20 -1.96 -3.12 -17.46
CA LYS A 20 -2.35 -3.97 -16.32
C LYS A 20 -2.31 -3.19 -15.01
N LYS A 21 -3.07 -3.69 -14.05
CA LYS A 21 -2.97 -3.26 -12.64
C LYS A 21 -1.52 -3.38 -12.17
N LYS A 22 -0.97 -2.28 -11.62
CA LYS A 22 0.44 -2.19 -11.22
C LYS A 22 0.63 -1.23 -10.07
N ILE A 23 1.81 -1.26 -9.48
CA ILE A 23 2.24 -0.24 -8.52
C ILE A 23 3.15 0.72 -9.26
N VAL A 24 2.90 2.03 -9.14
CA VAL A 24 3.78 3.09 -9.62
C VAL A 24 4.43 3.75 -8.41
N TYR A 25 5.76 4.00 -8.49
CA TYR A 25 6.50 4.64 -7.41
C TYR A 25 7.67 5.46 -7.93
N ALA A 26 8.06 6.49 -7.20
CA ALA A 26 9.27 7.27 -7.49
C ALA A 26 10.51 6.60 -6.87
N GLU A 27 11.66 6.72 -7.54
CA GLU A 27 12.93 6.18 -7.02
C GLU A 27 13.41 6.94 -5.78
N ILE A 28 13.29 8.28 -5.80
CA ILE A 28 13.76 9.15 -4.71
C ILE A 28 12.54 9.75 -4.02
N VAL A 29 12.45 9.55 -2.72
CA VAL A 29 11.30 9.95 -1.91
C VAL A 29 11.74 10.43 -0.52
N PHE A 30 10.90 11.23 0.12
CA PHE A 30 11.02 11.57 1.56
C PHE A 30 10.33 10.52 2.43
N ASP A 31 9.23 9.96 1.92
CA ASP A 31 8.46 8.92 2.58
C ASP A 31 7.91 7.94 1.54
N SER A 32 7.42 6.78 1.98
CA SER A 32 6.87 5.78 1.08
C SER A 32 5.66 6.33 0.32
N ALA A 33 5.68 6.19 -1.00
CA ALA A 33 4.63 6.66 -1.89
C ALA A 33 4.44 5.68 -3.06
N PHE A 34 3.90 4.52 -2.76
CA PHE A 34 3.53 3.50 -3.73
C PHE A 34 2.07 3.65 -4.10
N TYR A 35 1.79 3.88 -5.36
CA TYR A 35 0.44 4.10 -5.88
C TYR A 35 -0.03 2.87 -6.66
N TYR A 36 -1.19 2.32 -6.30
CA TYR A 36 -1.82 1.24 -7.04
C TYR A 36 -2.57 1.82 -8.24
N ASP A 37 -2.06 1.58 -9.44
CA ASP A 37 -2.58 2.11 -10.68
C ASP A 37 -3.42 1.09 -11.44
N VAL A 38 -4.65 1.51 -11.79
CA VAL A 38 -5.59 0.80 -12.65
C VAL A 38 -5.91 1.58 -13.93
N SER A 39 -5.39 2.82 -14.04
CA SER A 39 -5.73 3.75 -15.12
C SER A 39 -4.77 3.68 -16.31
N GLY A 40 -3.70 2.91 -16.19
CA GLY A 40 -2.71 2.77 -17.27
C GLY A 40 -1.63 3.87 -17.28
N ILE A 41 -1.25 4.41 -16.13
CA ILE A 41 -0.17 5.41 -16.02
C ILE A 41 1.14 4.86 -16.61
N TYR A 42 1.80 5.66 -17.45
CA TYR A 42 3.14 5.41 -17.97
C TYR A 42 4.15 6.19 -17.12
N PRO A 43 4.92 5.50 -16.24
CA PRO A 43 5.95 6.18 -15.46
C PRO A 43 7.10 6.65 -16.36
N GLU A 44 7.56 7.88 -16.13
CA GLU A 44 8.68 8.48 -16.85
C GLU A 44 9.85 8.78 -15.91
N ALA A 45 11.04 8.94 -16.50
CA ALA A 45 12.29 9.38 -15.86
C ALA A 45 12.67 8.55 -14.62
N THR A 46 12.40 9.08 -13.41
CA THR A 46 12.75 8.46 -12.13
C THR A 46 11.60 7.71 -11.46
N ALA A 47 10.49 7.52 -12.18
CA ALA A 47 9.39 6.68 -11.72
C ALA A 47 9.51 5.26 -12.29
N PHE A 48 9.00 4.29 -11.54
CA PHE A 48 9.05 2.88 -11.87
C PHE A 48 7.67 2.24 -11.74
N ALA A 49 7.48 1.11 -12.42
CA ALA A 49 6.31 0.27 -12.24
C ALA A 49 6.71 -1.12 -11.71
N LEU A 50 5.84 -1.67 -10.87
CA LEU A 50 5.92 -2.99 -10.31
C LEU A 50 4.65 -3.74 -10.70
N THR A 51 4.80 -4.83 -11.46
CA THR A 51 3.68 -5.63 -11.96
C THR A 51 3.76 -7.04 -11.35
N GLY A 52 2.64 -7.70 -11.23
CA GLY A 52 2.57 -9.07 -10.71
C GLY A 52 1.22 -9.37 -10.09
N GLU A 53 1.13 -10.53 -9.46
CA GLU A 53 -0.02 -10.89 -8.64
C GLU A 53 -0.01 -10.12 -7.31
N HIS A 54 -1.17 -9.98 -6.69
CA HIS A 54 -1.33 -9.33 -5.38
C HIS A 54 -0.74 -7.91 -5.26
N THR A 55 -0.69 -7.16 -6.37
CA THR A 55 -0.12 -5.80 -6.38
C THR A 55 -0.84 -4.86 -5.41
N LYS A 56 -2.15 -4.97 -5.25
CA LYS A 56 -2.91 -4.14 -4.31
C LYS A 56 -2.51 -4.43 -2.86
N TYR A 57 -2.45 -5.70 -2.46
CA TYR A 57 -1.94 -6.12 -1.16
C TYR A 57 -0.50 -5.61 -0.94
N LEU A 58 0.37 -5.77 -1.94
CA LEU A 58 1.74 -5.29 -1.86
C LEU A 58 1.83 -3.77 -1.72
N THR A 59 0.89 -3.02 -2.32
CA THR A 59 0.81 -1.56 -2.14
C THR A 59 0.58 -1.20 -0.67
N ALA A 60 -0.30 -1.91 0.03
CA ALA A 60 -0.51 -1.69 1.46
C ALA A 60 0.77 -1.92 2.26
N LEU A 61 1.43 -3.05 2.05
CA LEU A 61 2.68 -3.37 2.76
C LEU A 61 3.77 -2.34 2.51
N LEU A 62 4.03 -1.99 1.24
CA LEU A 62 5.11 -1.07 0.86
C LEU A 62 4.90 0.37 1.37
N ASN A 63 3.65 0.77 1.61
CA ASN A 63 3.33 2.06 2.23
C ASN A 63 3.28 2.00 3.76
N SER A 64 3.37 0.82 4.38
CA SER A 64 3.34 0.71 5.83
C SER A 64 4.60 1.28 6.48
N GLN A 65 4.44 1.83 7.67
CA GLN A 65 5.56 2.35 8.47
C GLN A 65 6.59 1.25 8.79
N LEU A 66 6.14 0.02 9.01
CA LEU A 66 7.04 -1.10 9.30
C LEU A 66 7.99 -1.38 8.12
N LEU A 67 7.47 -1.53 6.89
CA LEU A 67 8.31 -1.81 5.74
C LEU A 67 9.15 -0.58 5.32
N THR A 68 8.63 0.62 5.51
CA THR A 68 9.39 1.86 5.33
C THR A 68 10.57 1.91 6.30
N PHE A 69 10.34 1.62 7.57
CA PHE A 69 11.40 1.55 8.58
C PHE A 69 12.45 0.49 8.22
N ILE A 70 12.03 -0.73 7.89
CA ILE A 70 12.95 -1.81 7.49
C ILE A 70 13.77 -1.38 6.28
N PHE A 71 13.14 -0.78 5.27
CA PHE A 71 13.86 -0.33 4.08
C PHE A 71 14.88 0.75 4.44
N ARG A 72 14.50 1.76 5.20
CA ARG A 72 15.42 2.85 5.62
C ARG A 72 16.56 2.33 6.48
N ALA A 73 16.28 1.43 7.41
CA ALA A 73 17.29 0.92 8.35
C ALA A 73 18.33 0.01 7.68
N PHE A 74 17.93 -0.80 6.70
CA PHE A 74 18.78 -1.87 6.18
C PHE A 74 19.19 -1.70 4.72
N TYR A 75 18.47 -0.91 3.92
CA TYR A 75 18.65 -0.86 2.46
C TYR A 75 18.83 0.55 1.88
N ALA A 76 18.43 1.58 2.59
CA ALA A 76 18.41 2.95 2.04
C ALA A 76 19.79 3.56 1.77
N GLY A 77 20.85 2.93 2.25
CA GLY A 77 22.27 3.20 1.99
C GLY A 77 22.66 4.64 1.62
N GLY A 78 23.01 5.46 2.63
CA GLY A 78 23.69 6.75 2.46
C GLY A 78 22.78 7.93 2.13
N ASP A 79 22.93 9.00 2.88
CA ASP A 79 22.22 10.28 2.70
C ASP A 79 22.38 10.84 1.28
N LEU A 80 21.30 10.82 0.53
CA LEU A 80 21.08 11.81 -0.51
C LEU A 80 20.62 13.08 0.21
N ARG A 81 21.36 14.17 0.15
CA ARG A 81 21.12 15.47 0.80
C ARG A 81 19.69 15.67 1.34
N GLY A 82 19.54 15.63 2.65
CA GLY A 82 18.28 15.70 3.34
C GLY A 82 17.70 14.30 3.67
N ASP A 83 16.50 14.25 4.26
CA ASP A 83 15.83 13.02 4.71
C ASP A 83 15.32 12.10 3.58
N THR A 84 15.79 12.29 2.33
CA THR A 84 15.38 11.48 1.18
C THR A 84 16.12 10.15 1.14
N PHE A 85 15.44 9.13 0.62
CA PHE A 85 16.05 7.82 0.37
C PHE A 85 15.63 7.27 -1.01
N ARG A 86 16.29 6.22 -1.46
CA ARG A 86 16.15 5.73 -2.83
C ARG A 86 15.67 4.29 -2.87
N TYR A 87 14.47 4.06 -3.41
CA TYR A 87 13.93 2.75 -3.68
C TYR A 87 14.55 2.10 -4.93
N LYS A 88 15.74 1.48 -4.78
CA LYS A 88 16.35 0.71 -5.85
C LYS A 88 15.72 -0.68 -5.94
N LYS A 89 15.49 -1.17 -7.16
CA LYS A 89 14.97 -2.52 -7.44
C LYS A 89 15.69 -3.60 -6.65
N VAL A 90 17.02 -3.59 -6.67
CA VAL A 90 17.87 -4.60 -6.01
C VAL A 90 17.65 -4.67 -4.51
N PHE A 91 17.19 -3.60 -3.89
CA PHE A 91 16.89 -3.56 -2.45
C PHE A 91 15.42 -3.87 -2.16
N LEU A 92 14.49 -3.38 -2.98
CA LEU A 92 13.06 -3.66 -2.81
C LEU A 92 12.77 -5.17 -2.85
N GLN A 93 13.45 -5.92 -3.68
CA GLN A 93 13.26 -7.38 -3.80
C GLN A 93 13.69 -8.16 -2.54
N ASN A 94 14.43 -7.53 -1.61
CA ASN A 94 14.90 -8.16 -0.37
C ASN A 94 14.01 -7.82 0.83
N LEU A 95 12.97 -6.99 0.65
CA LEU A 95 12.03 -6.73 1.73
C LEU A 95 11.33 -8.02 2.18
N PRO A 96 11.16 -8.22 3.49
CA PRO A 96 10.53 -9.43 4.04
C PRO A 96 9.01 -9.38 3.85
N VAL A 97 8.54 -9.60 2.64
CA VAL A 97 7.11 -9.60 2.32
C VAL A 97 6.48 -10.93 2.74
N VAL A 98 5.53 -10.89 3.65
CA VAL A 98 4.74 -12.05 4.06
C VAL A 98 3.73 -12.38 2.96
N ARG A 99 3.47 -13.66 2.74
CA ARG A 99 2.48 -14.09 1.73
C ARG A 99 1.08 -13.64 2.13
N PRO A 100 0.28 -13.14 1.17
CA PRO A 100 -1.10 -12.77 1.46
C PRO A 100 -1.88 -13.99 1.98
N ASN A 101 -2.61 -13.82 3.06
CA ASN A 101 -3.52 -14.82 3.57
C ASN A 101 -4.93 -14.23 3.71
N GLY A 102 -5.92 -14.96 3.26
CA GLY A 102 -7.36 -14.82 3.46
C GLY A 102 -7.84 -13.43 3.90
N VAL A 103 -8.30 -13.32 5.16
CA VAL A 103 -9.01 -12.15 5.67
C VAL A 103 -8.12 -10.91 5.76
N VAL A 104 -6.85 -11.07 6.19
CA VAL A 104 -5.91 -9.92 6.31
C VAL A 104 -5.63 -9.29 4.96
N ALA A 105 -5.39 -10.11 3.93
CA ALA A 105 -5.12 -9.61 2.59
C ALA A 105 -6.32 -8.84 2.03
N LEU A 106 -7.53 -9.36 2.20
CA LEU A 106 -8.76 -8.69 1.77
C LEU A 106 -8.97 -7.35 2.48
N ALA A 107 -8.70 -7.31 3.80
CA ALA A 107 -8.80 -6.08 4.57
C ALA A 107 -7.80 -5.02 4.09
N LEU A 108 -6.53 -5.41 3.89
CA LEU A 108 -5.49 -4.51 3.39
C LEU A 108 -5.80 -4.00 1.97
N GLU A 109 -6.30 -4.86 1.09
CA GLU A 109 -6.70 -4.47 -0.27
C GLU A 109 -7.89 -3.50 -0.26
N ALA A 110 -8.90 -3.72 0.59
CA ALA A 110 -10.03 -2.80 0.75
C ALA A 110 -9.57 -1.44 1.29
N LEU A 111 -8.68 -1.42 2.28
CA LEU A 111 -8.11 -0.17 2.80
C LEU A 111 -7.32 0.62 1.75
N VAL A 112 -6.61 -0.04 0.84
CA VAL A 112 -5.95 0.64 -0.28
C VAL A 112 -6.97 1.37 -1.15
N ASP A 113 -8.09 0.74 -1.49
CA ASP A 113 -9.16 1.38 -2.27
C ASP A 113 -9.77 2.58 -1.52
N HIS A 114 -10.03 2.43 -0.21
CA HIS A 114 -10.54 3.53 0.63
C HIS A 114 -9.56 4.70 0.66
N ILE A 115 -8.27 4.44 0.91
CA ILE A 115 -7.23 5.48 0.98
C ILE A 115 -7.10 6.20 -0.36
N GLN A 116 -7.00 5.48 -1.46
CA GLN A 116 -6.84 6.09 -2.78
C GLN A 116 -8.06 6.94 -3.14
N THR A 117 -9.26 6.44 -2.89
CA THR A 117 -10.50 7.20 -3.14
C THR A 117 -10.57 8.43 -2.25
N ALA A 118 -10.26 8.31 -0.96
CA ALA A 118 -10.23 9.42 -0.02
C ALA A 118 -9.24 10.51 -0.45
N LYS A 119 -8.03 10.12 -0.85
CA LYS A 119 -7.01 11.06 -1.36
C LYS A 119 -7.44 11.77 -2.64
N LEU A 120 -8.03 11.07 -3.59
CA LEU A 120 -8.54 11.65 -4.83
C LEU A 120 -9.67 12.68 -4.59
N LYS A 121 -10.36 12.58 -3.45
CA LYS A 121 -11.46 13.47 -3.05
C LYS A 121 -11.08 14.43 -1.94
N ASP A 122 -9.81 14.60 -1.66
CA ASP A 122 -9.25 15.49 -0.62
C ASP A 122 -9.80 15.22 0.79
N GLN A 123 -10.18 13.96 1.07
CA GLN A 123 -10.66 13.50 2.36
C GLN A 123 -9.46 13.13 3.26
N LYS A 124 -8.72 14.14 3.70
CA LYS A 124 -7.43 13.96 4.37
C LYS A 124 -7.54 13.22 5.70
N LEU A 125 -8.56 13.51 6.51
CA LEU A 125 -8.75 12.86 7.81
C LEU A 125 -9.00 11.36 7.63
N GLN A 126 -9.91 10.99 6.72
CA GLN A 126 -10.27 9.61 6.44
C GLN A 126 -9.07 8.84 5.87
N SER A 127 -8.36 9.41 4.89
CA SER A 127 -7.18 8.76 4.31
C SER A 127 -6.09 8.51 5.35
N THR A 128 -5.79 9.49 6.21
CA THR A 128 -4.79 9.34 7.27
C THR A 128 -5.19 8.27 8.28
N TYR A 129 -6.46 8.21 8.66
CA TYR A 129 -6.96 7.19 9.58
C TYR A 129 -6.85 5.77 8.99
N PHE A 130 -7.25 5.59 7.73
CA PHE A 130 -7.13 4.30 7.05
C PHE A 130 -5.67 3.87 6.85
N GLU A 131 -4.74 4.82 6.67
CA GLU A 131 -3.30 4.52 6.67
C GLU A 131 -2.84 3.98 8.03
N GLN A 132 -3.31 4.54 9.13
CA GLN A 132 -3.03 4.03 10.48
C GLN A 132 -3.60 2.61 10.70
N LEU A 133 -4.77 2.30 10.12
CA LEU A 133 -5.30 0.94 10.15
C LEU A 133 -4.44 -0.04 9.37
N ILE A 134 -3.91 0.35 8.20
CA ILE A 134 -2.92 -0.47 7.47
C ILE A 134 -1.70 -0.73 8.35
N ASP A 135 -1.13 0.31 8.96
CA ASP A 135 0.03 0.16 9.85
C ASP A 135 -0.24 -0.84 10.97
N GLY A 136 -1.36 -0.69 11.66
CA GLY A 136 -1.74 -1.58 12.75
C GLY A 136 -1.93 -3.03 12.29
N LEU A 137 -2.64 -3.26 11.17
CA LEU A 137 -2.81 -4.60 10.59
C LEU A 137 -1.49 -5.22 10.15
N VAL A 138 -0.58 -4.43 9.59
CA VAL A 138 0.75 -4.90 9.20
C VAL A 138 1.55 -5.29 10.43
N TYR A 139 1.54 -4.49 11.51
CA TYR A 139 2.17 -4.88 12.77
C TYR A 139 1.57 -6.17 13.34
N GLU A 140 0.25 -6.30 13.39
CA GLU A 140 -0.44 -7.51 13.85
C GLU A 140 -0.06 -8.73 13.00
N PHE A 141 0.10 -8.55 11.69
CA PHE A 141 0.44 -9.61 10.77
C PHE A 141 1.89 -10.08 10.88
N TYR A 142 2.82 -9.17 11.18
CA TYR A 142 4.25 -9.48 11.33
C TYR A 142 4.62 -9.95 12.74
N PHE A 143 3.88 -9.50 13.76
CA PHE A 143 4.13 -9.74 15.18
C PHE A 143 2.85 -10.21 15.91
N PRO A 144 2.21 -11.30 15.45
CA PRO A 144 0.88 -11.71 15.95
C PRO A 144 0.88 -12.03 17.45
N ASP A 145 1.92 -12.66 17.95
CA ASP A 145 1.99 -13.06 19.36
C ASP A 145 2.20 -11.85 20.28
N GLU A 146 3.05 -10.91 19.88
CA GLU A 146 3.33 -9.67 20.61
C GLU A 146 2.09 -8.78 20.66
N ILE A 147 1.43 -8.58 19.53
CA ILE A 147 0.22 -7.74 19.44
C ILE A 147 -0.93 -8.36 20.24
N LYS A 148 -1.11 -9.67 20.13
CA LYS A 148 -2.12 -10.40 20.92
C LYS A 148 -1.84 -10.31 22.42
N THR A 149 -0.60 -10.51 22.84
CA THR A 149 -0.20 -10.41 24.24
C THR A 149 -0.45 -9.00 24.80
N ALA A 150 -0.26 -7.98 23.98
CA ALA A 150 -0.54 -6.59 24.32
C ALA A 150 -2.03 -6.23 24.30
N GLY A 151 -2.91 -7.10 23.80
CA GLY A 151 -4.34 -6.84 23.63
C GLY A 151 -4.60 -5.68 22.64
N LYS A 152 -3.81 -5.60 21.56
CA LYS A 152 -3.85 -4.52 20.56
C LYS A 152 -4.23 -5.03 19.16
N GLU A 153 -4.89 -6.17 19.09
CA GLU A 153 -5.39 -6.75 17.84
C GLU A 153 -6.39 -5.79 17.18
N ILE A 154 -6.21 -5.54 15.90
CA ILE A 154 -7.08 -4.65 15.10
C ILE A 154 -8.07 -5.48 14.27
N LEU A 155 -7.61 -6.59 13.69
CA LEU A 155 -8.39 -7.40 12.78
C LEU A 155 -9.78 -7.81 13.34
N PRO A 156 -9.91 -8.24 14.61
CA PRO A 156 -11.22 -8.59 15.18
C PRO A 156 -12.18 -7.40 15.27
N HIS A 157 -11.66 -6.17 15.40
CA HIS A 157 -12.45 -4.94 15.52
C HIS A 157 -12.78 -4.30 14.16
N LEU A 158 -11.97 -4.61 13.14
CA LEU A 158 -12.14 -4.07 11.80
C LEU A 158 -13.45 -4.56 11.16
N GLY A 159 -13.83 -5.83 11.41
CA GLY A 159 -14.98 -6.45 10.76
C GLY A 159 -14.81 -6.53 9.24
N GLU A 160 -15.91 -6.74 8.53
CA GLU A 160 -15.93 -6.75 7.08
C GLU A 160 -16.03 -5.31 6.54
N LEU A 161 -14.97 -4.84 5.86
CA LEU A 161 -14.96 -3.56 5.20
C LEU A 161 -15.82 -3.61 3.92
N LYS A 162 -16.68 -2.62 3.73
CA LYS A 162 -17.44 -2.52 2.49
C LYS A 162 -16.50 -2.20 1.32
N PRO A 163 -16.44 -3.05 0.27
CA PRO A 163 -15.55 -2.79 -0.87
C PRO A 163 -16.03 -1.57 -1.67
N ILE A 164 -15.07 -0.89 -2.28
CA ILE A 164 -15.31 0.10 -3.33
C ILE A 164 -15.18 -0.60 -4.67
N THR A 165 -16.19 -0.49 -5.51
CA THR A 165 -16.24 -1.14 -6.82
C THR A 165 -16.27 -0.12 -7.97
N ASP A 166 -15.86 -0.55 -9.16
CA ASP A 166 -15.73 0.35 -10.32
C ASP A 166 -17.08 0.87 -10.83
N ASP A 167 -18.17 0.16 -10.59
CA ASP A 167 -19.54 0.51 -10.97
C ASP A 167 -20.19 1.55 -10.03
N MET A 168 -19.61 1.81 -8.87
CA MET A 168 -20.08 2.84 -7.93
C MET A 168 -19.86 4.24 -8.49
N SER A 169 -20.87 5.09 -8.36
CA SER A 169 -20.73 6.54 -8.57
C SER A 169 -19.78 7.15 -7.53
N GLU A 170 -19.22 8.31 -7.83
CA GLU A 170 -18.33 9.03 -6.91
C GLU A 170 -19.01 9.37 -5.57
N ALA A 171 -20.32 9.67 -5.58
CA ALA A 171 -21.08 9.92 -4.37
C ALA A 171 -21.24 8.65 -3.51
N GLU A 172 -21.46 7.50 -4.13
CA GLU A 172 -21.54 6.21 -3.43
C GLU A 172 -20.19 5.84 -2.81
N LYS A 173 -19.09 6.03 -3.53
CA LYS A 173 -17.74 5.80 -3.01
C LYS A 173 -17.46 6.65 -1.77
N LEU A 174 -17.80 7.95 -1.82
CA LEU A 174 -17.66 8.85 -0.68
C LEU A 174 -18.54 8.44 0.50
N ALA A 175 -19.76 8.00 0.24
CA ALA A 175 -20.66 7.51 1.29
C ALA A 175 -20.11 6.23 1.95
N VAL A 176 -19.47 5.35 1.20
CA VAL A 176 -18.75 4.18 1.76
C VAL A 176 -17.63 4.62 2.67
N ILE A 177 -16.75 5.53 2.20
CA ILE A 177 -15.62 6.04 2.98
C ILE A 177 -16.07 6.66 4.29
N GLN A 178 -17.06 7.57 4.23
CA GLN A 178 -17.57 8.24 5.41
C GLN A 178 -18.17 7.24 6.40
N ARG A 179 -18.98 6.29 5.93
CA ARG A 179 -19.59 5.28 6.79
C ARG A 179 -18.57 4.37 7.46
N GLU A 180 -17.55 3.90 6.73
CA GLU A 180 -16.51 3.04 7.31
C GLU A 180 -15.63 3.84 8.28
N PHE A 181 -15.36 5.11 7.98
CA PHE A 181 -14.67 6.00 8.90
C PHE A 181 -15.46 6.19 10.19
N ASP A 182 -16.73 6.57 10.11
CA ASP A 182 -17.58 6.82 11.30
C ASP A 182 -17.69 5.55 12.17
N ARG A 183 -17.84 4.39 11.53
CA ARG A 183 -17.94 3.10 12.23
C ARG A 183 -16.68 2.71 13.00
N LEU A 184 -15.50 3.06 12.48
CA LEU A 184 -14.22 2.61 13.02
C LEU A 184 -13.54 3.67 13.90
N TYR A 185 -13.79 4.95 13.64
CA TYR A 185 -13.14 6.06 14.33
C TYR A 185 -13.79 6.35 15.69
N ASP A 186 -15.10 6.22 15.79
CA ASP A 186 -15.88 6.44 17.00
C ASP A 186 -16.89 5.29 17.17
N PRO A 187 -16.40 4.09 17.60
CA PRO A 187 -17.20 2.88 17.70
C PRO A 187 -18.20 2.89 18.86
#